data_512721a6558225968952dd353cd05cc2
#
_entry.id   512721a6558225968952dd353cd05cc2
#
_cell.length_a   1.000
_cell.length_b   1.000
_cell.length_c   1.000
_cell.angle_alpha   90.00
_cell.angle_beta   90.00
_cell.angle_gamma   90.00
#
_symmetry.space_group_name_H-M   'P 1'
#
loop_
_entity.id
_entity.type
_entity.pdbx_description
1 polymer ?
#
loop_
_entity_poly.entity_id
_entity_poly.type
_entity_poly.pdbx_seq_one_letter_code
_entity_poly.pdbx_strand_id
1 'polypeptide(L)'
;IERVNNQFSIYGDPYATSADGSDWNCCFVVDRITLDEYKERFPKAEENDWIADDKSEYEWINDDGVWIAEYWKREDIDKTVCLLSDGDVVDEEIYNDNLEMFEALGITKTDSRVVKSKKVTQYIINSKEILEENEWSGRYIPIVPCYGEEVNIENKRIFKSLIRDSKDSARMLNFWRSTATELVSSQAKAPFIAEEDSLVDLQKWA
;
A
#
# COMPACT_ATOMS: atom_id res chain seq x y z
N ILE A 1 7.04 -10.99 -3.99
CA ILE A 1 6.24 -10.14 -3.08
C ILE A 1 7.11 -8.97 -2.68
N GLU A 2 6.65 -7.78 -2.98
CA GLU A 2 7.32 -6.54 -2.66
C GLU A 2 6.53 -5.74 -1.63
N ARG A 3 7.22 -4.97 -0.80
CA ARG A 3 6.57 -4.08 0.15
C ARG A 3 6.46 -2.69 -0.45
N VAL A 4 5.26 -2.14 -0.49
CA VAL A 4 5.08 -0.72 -0.79
C VAL A 4 5.47 0.09 0.43
N ASN A 5 6.53 0.88 0.29
CA ASN A 5 7.12 1.63 1.42
C ASN A 5 6.24 2.79 1.87
N ASN A 6 5.58 3.47 0.93
CA ASN A 6 4.68 4.58 1.21
C ASN A 6 3.23 4.11 1.25
N GLN A 7 2.72 3.88 2.44
CA GLN A 7 1.31 3.48 2.62
C GLN A 7 0.30 4.56 2.18
N PHE A 8 0.72 5.83 2.10
CA PHE A 8 -0.14 6.94 1.68
C PHE A 8 -0.26 7.07 0.16
N SER A 9 0.52 6.31 -0.60
CA SER A 9 0.40 6.24 -2.05
C SER A 9 -0.65 5.23 -2.53
N ILE A 10 -1.25 4.45 -1.62
CA ILE A 10 -2.23 3.43 -1.95
C ILE A 10 -3.63 3.91 -1.58
N TYR A 11 -4.52 3.91 -2.57
CA TYR A 11 -5.93 4.23 -2.42
C TYR A 11 -6.74 2.97 -2.75
N GLY A 12 -7.13 2.24 -1.71
CA GLY A 12 -7.96 1.03 -1.84
C GLY A 12 -9.43 1.36 -2.11
N ASP A 13 -10.21 0.32 -2.38
CA ASP A 13 -11.65 0.44 -2.62
C ASP A 13 -12.36 0.98 -1.35
N PRO A 14 -13.04 2.14 -1.43
CA PRO A 14 -13.73 2.73 -0.30
C PRO A 14 -14.95 1.91 0.17
N TYR A 15 -15.45 1.02 -0.68
CA TYR A 15 -16.60 0.15 -0.38
C TYR A 15 -16.20 -1.22 0.12
N ALA A 16 -14.90 -1.49 0.22
CA ALA A 16 -14.40 -2.75 0.73
C ALA A 16 -14.77 -2.96 2.20
N THR A 17 -15.11 -4.18 2.54
CA THR A 17 -15.47 -4.60 3.90
C THR A 17 -14.46 -5.58 4.49
N SER A 18 -13.73 -6.31 3.65
CA SER A 18 -12.74 -7.29 4.07
C SER A 18 -11.41 -6.63 4.43
N ALA A 19 -10.82 -7.02 5.54
CA ALA A 19 -9.56 -6.47 6.02
C ALA A 19 -8.36 -6.87 5.15
N ASP A 20 -8.46 -8.00 4.46
CA ASP A 20 -7.42 -8.55 3.57
C ASP A 20 -7.45 -7.99 2.14
N GLY A 21 -8.43 -7.13 1.81
CA GLY A 21 -8.60 -6.56 0.48
C GLY A 21 -9.13 -7.55 -0.56
N SER A 22 -9.60 -8.73 -0.17
CA SER A 22 -10.12 -9.74 -1.11
C SER A 22 -11.40 -9.30 -1.85
N ASP A 23 -12.10 -8.33 -1.31
CA ASP A 23 -13.33 -7.76 -1.89
C ASP A 23 -13.09 -6.46 -2.69
N TRP A 24 -11.86 -5.99 -2.82
CA TRP A 24 -11.54 -4.80 -3.61
C TRP A 24 -11.91 -4.98 -5.09
N ASN A 25 -12.61 -4.00 -5.64
CA ASN A 25 -12.92 -3.91 -7.06
C ASN A 25 -12.03 -2.89 -7.78
N CYS A 26 -11.46 -1.96 -7.03
CA CYS A 26 -10.49 -1.01 -7.57
C CYS A 26 -9.41 -0.67 -6.54
N CYS A 27 -8.25 -0.30 -7.04
CA CYS A 27 -7.15 0.21 -6.22
C CYS A 27 -6.25 1.10 -7.06
N PHE A 28 -5.76 2.19 -6.48
CA PHE A 28 -4.73 3.03 -7.09
C PHE A 28 -3.47 2.96 -6.25
N VAL A 29 -2.34 2.83 -6.93
CA VAL A 29 -1.00 3.04 -6.35
C VAL A 29 -0.37 4.18 -7.10
N VAL A 30 -0.16 5.30 -6.40
CA VAL A 30 0.37 6.52 -6.99
C VAL A 30 1.86 6.62 -6.70
N ASP A 31 2.63 6.88 -7.72
CA ASP A 31 4.08 7.07 -7.61
C ASP A 31 4.53 8.30 -8.38
N ARG A 32 5.70 8.80 -8.04
CA ARG A 32 6.29 9.97 -8.67
C ARG A 32 7.65 9.61 -9.23
N ILE A 33 7.79 9.78 -10.54
CA ILE A 33 9.03 9.51 -11.25
C ILE A 33 9.61 10.79 -11.84
N THR A 34 10.90 10.80 -12.11
CA THR A 34 11.57 11.92 -12.77
C THR A 34 11.14 12.05 -14.23
N LEU A 35 11.21 13.24 -14.79
CA LEU A 35 10.88 13.47 -16.20
C LEU A 35 11.75 12.64 -17.15
N ASP A 36 13.03 12.45 -16.82
CA ASP A 36 13.95 11.66 -17.63
C ASP A 36 13.55 10.18 -17.64
N GLU A 37 13.24 9.64 -16.46
CA GLU A 37 12.75 8.26 -16.31
C GLU A 37 11.40 8.07 -17.00
N TYR A 38 10.50 9.05 -16.92
CA TYR A 38 9.22 9.01 -17.61
C TYR A 38 9.40 8.92 -19.13
N LYS A 39 10.28 9.74 -19.72
CA LYS A 39 10.56 9.74 -21.16
C LYS A 39 11.25 8.44 -21.62
N GLU A 40 12.12 7.88 -20.79
CA GLU A 40 12.76 6.61 -21.08
C GLU A 40 11.76 5.43 -21.05
N ARG A 41 10.90 5.40 -20.03
CA ARG A 41 9.91 4.34 -19.83
C ARG A 41 8.75 4.41 -20.84
N PHE A 42 8.29 5.63 -21.13
CA PHE A 42 7.13 5.89 -21.99
C PHE A 42 7.45 6.81 -23.18
N PRO A 43 8.27 6.38 -24.13
CA PRO A 43 8.73 7.23 -25.21
C PRO A 43 7.63 7.64 -26.19
N LYS A 44 6.47 7.00 -26.17
CA LYS A 44 5.30 7.31 -27.01
C LYS A 44 4.26 8.17 -26.30
N ALA A 45 4.41 8.38 -25.02
CA ALA A 45 3.48 9.21 -24.25
C ALA A 45 3.60 10.66 -24.68
N GLU A 46 2.46 11.33 -24.82
CA GLU A 46 2.46 12.76 -25.10
C GLU A 46 3.10 13.54 -23.93
N GLU A 47 3.96 14.48 -24.24
CA GLU A 47 4.41 15.46 -23.25
C GLU A 47 3.19 16.28 -22.82
N ASN A 48 2.75 16.05 -21.62
CA ASN A 48 1.58 16.74 -21.10
C ASN A 48 1.98 18.09 -20.53
N ASP A 49 1.76 19.16 -21.28
CA ASP A 49 1.59 20.51 -20.77
C ASP A 49 0.22 20.63 -20.05
N TRP A 50 -0.03 19.74 -19.10
CA TRP A 50 -1.25 19.87 -18.32
C TRP A 50 -1.06 20.92 -17.25
N ILE A 51 -1.35 22.16 -17.63
CA ILE A 51 -1.60 23.24 -16.69
C ILE A 51 -2.94 22.88 -16.05
N ALA A 52 -2.90 22.42 -14.82
CA ALA A 52 -4.11 22.24 -14.02
C ALA A 52 -4.89 23.55 -14.08
N ASP A 53 -6.18 23.45 -14.44
CA ASP A 53 -7.07 24.59 -14.36
C ASP A 53 -6.92 25.19 -12.94
N ASP A 54 -6.85 26.49 -12.81
CA ASP A 54 -6.44 27.32 -11.64
C ASP A 54 -7.06 26.93 -10.27
N LYS A 55 -7.73 25.78 -10.19
CA LYS A 55 -8.51 25.25 -9.05
C LYS A 55 -8.10 23.88 -8.55
N SER A 56 -7.18 23.15 -9.21
CA SER A 56 -6.74 21.85 -8.69
C SER A 56 -5.49 22.05 -7.82
N GLU A 57 -5.59 21.70 -6.55
CA GLU A 57 -4.46 21.70 -5.61
C GLU A 57 -3.36 20.66 -5.96
N TYR A 58 -3.54 19.88 -7.02
CA TYR A 58 -2.65 18.79 -7.41
C TYR A 58 -2.14 19.00 -8.84
N GLU A 59 -0.89 19.37 -8.94
CA GLU A 59 -0.16 19.38 -10.21
C GLU A 59 0.41 17.98 -10.48
N TRP A 60 -0.05 17.35 -11.56
CA TRP A 60 0.46 16.03 -11.97
C TRP A 60 1.87 16.10 -12.55
N ILE A 61 2.27 17.24 -13.05
CA ILE A 61 3.62 17.50 -13.56
C ILE A 61 4.12 18.79 -12.92
N ASN A 62 5.32 18.73 -12.40
CA ASN A 62 6.06 19.92 -11.97
C ASN A 62 7.54 19.77 -12.33
N ASP A 63 8.35 20.79 -12.05
CA ASP A 63 9.77 20.82 -12.39
C ASP A 63 10.57 19.64 -11.82
N ASP A 64 10.03 18.97 -10.78
CA ASP A 64 10.71 17.86 -10.10
C ASP A 64 10.27 16.47 -10.56
N GLY A 65 9.20 16.31 -11.34
CA GLY A 65 8.75 15.00 -11.82
C GLY A 65 7.29 14.89 -12.22
N VAL A 66 6.93 13.70 -12.67
CA VAL A 66 5.60 13.32 -13.16
C VAL A 66 4.96 12.32 -12.21
N TRP A 67 3.71 12.54 -11.88
CA TRP A 67 2.89 11.56 -11.18
C TRP A 67 2.34 10.54 -12.17
N ILE A 68 2.49 9.27 -11.83
CA ILE A 68 1.87 8.14 -12.50
C ILE A 68 1.06 7.36 -11.49
N ALA A 69 0.02 6.70 -11.95
CA ALA A 69 -0.78 5.84 -11.09
C ALA A 69 -0.96 4.46 -11.73
N GLU A 70 -0.74 3.42 -10.95
CA GLU A 70 -1.21 2.09 -11.27
C GLU A 70 -2.67 1.99 -10.83
N TYR A 71 -3.56 1.83 -11.78
CA TYR A 71 -4.99 1.60 -11.53
C TYR A 71 -5.29 0.11 -11.73
N TRP A 72 -5.66 -0.54 -10.66
CA TRP A 72 -6.13 -1.92 -10.66
C TRP A 72 -7.65 -1.94 -10.67
N LYS A 73 -8.21 -2.71 -11.61
CA LYS A 73 -9.66 -2.87 -11.77
C LYS A 73 -10.00 -4.35 -11.79
N ARG A 74 -11.01 -4.73 -11.02
CA ARG A 74 -11.57 -6.07 -11.01
C ARG A 74 -13.02 -6.02 -11.48
N GLU A 75 -13.34 -6.79 -12.49
CA GLU A 75 -14.67 -6.85 -13.12
C GLU A 75 -15.22 -8.26 -13.05
N ASP A 76 -16.55 -8.35 -12.94
CA ASP A 76 -17.26 -9.60 -13.12
C ASP A 76 -17.40 -9.91 -14.61
N ILE A 77 -16.95 -11.09 -15.00
CA ILE A 77 -17.08 -11.60 -16.36
C ILE A 77 -17.75 -12.95 -16.35
N ASP A 78 -18.49 -13.23 -17.41
CA ASP A 78 -19.00 -14.56 -17.67
C ASP A 78 -17.95 -15.29 -18.55
N LYS A 79 -17.46 -16.43 -18.06
CA LYS A 79 -16.44 -17.23 -18.72
C LYS A 79 -16.99 -18.60 -19.04
N THR A 80 -16.80 -19.06 -20.27
CA THR A 80 -17.18 -20.41 -20.66
C THR A 80 -16.07 -21.38 -20.32
N VAL A 81 -16.37 -22.41 -19.56
CA VAL A 81 -15.44 -23.52 -19.27
C VAL A 81 -15.94 -24.78 -19.93
N CYS A 82 -14.99 -25.57 -20.44
CA CYS A 82 -15.22 -26.84 -21.11
C CYS A 82 -14.79 -27.99 -20.21
N LEU A 83 -15.64 -29.00 -20.10
CA LEU A 83 -15.27 -30.28 -19.52
C LEU A 83 -14.67 -31.16 -20.64
N LEU A 84 -13.48 -31.65 -20.38
CA LEU A 84 -12.76 -32.54 -21.26
C LEU A 84 -13.07 -34.01 -20.97
N SER A 85 -12.77 -34.91 -21.93
CA SER A 85 -13.02 -36.33 -21.78
C SER A 85 -12.17 -37.03 -20.74
N ASP A 86 -11.07 -36.43 -20.32
CA ASP A 86 -10.20 -36.90 -19.21
C ASP A 86 -10.71 -36.46 -17.83
N GLY A 87 -11.75 -35.60 -17.78
CA GLY A 87 -12.35 -35.06 -16.55
C GLY A 87 -11.82 -33.70 -16.11
N ASP A 88 -10.86 -33.16 -16.84
CA ASP A 88 -10.33 -31.81 -16.58
C ASP A 88 -11.28 -30.72 -17.06
N VAL A 89 -11.23 -29.55 -16.40
CA VAL A 89 -12.01 -28.38 -16.75
C VAL A 89 -11.05 -27.28 -17.19
N VAL A 90 -11.20 -26.84 -18.44
CA VAL A 90 -10.34 -25.84 -19.07
C VAL A 90 -11.20 -24.69 -19.60
N ASP A 91 -10.66 -23.51 -19.65
CA ASP A 91 -11.31 -22.37 -20.30
C ASP A 91 -11.48 -22.62 -21.80
N GLU A 92 -12.62 -22.22 -22.35
CA GLU A 92 -12.90 -22.42 -23.78
C GLU A 92 -11.88 -21.72 -24.70
N GLU A 93 -11.36 -20.57 -24.28
CA GLU A 93 -10.30 -19.86 -25.01
C GLU A 93 -9.03 -20.69 -25.06
N ILE A 94 -8.58 -21.21 -23.91
CA ILE A 94 -7.38 -22.04 -23.81
C ILE A 94 -7.56 -23.35 -24.58
N TYR A 95 -8.78 -23.92 -24.56
CA TYR A 95 -9.10 -25.13 -25.36
C TYR A 95 -8.96 -24.86 -26.85
N ASN A 96 -9.52 -23.74 -27.34
CA ASN A 96 -9.50 -23.36 -28.75
C ASN A 96 -8.09 -23.02 -29.22
N ASP A 97 -7.29 -22.33 -28.40
CA ASP A 97 -5.91 -21.95 -28.70
C ASP A 97 -4.97 -23.18 -28.82
N ASN A 98 -5.29 -24.27 -28.10
CA ASN A 98 -4.50 -25.48 -28.06
C ASN A 98 -5.24 -26.69 -28.65
N LEU A 99 -6.17 -26.48 -29.56
CA LEU A 99 -7.06 -27.49 -30.11
C LEU A 99 -6.25 -28.64 -30.79
N GLU A 100 -5.24 -28.30 -31.55
CA GLU A 100 -4.36 -29.28 -32.20
C GLU A 100 -3.64 -30.20 -31.19
N MET A 101 -3.23 -29.66 -30.05
CA MET A 101 -2.58 -30.41 -28.99
C MET A 101 -3.55 -31.36 -28.29
N PHE A 102 -4.77 -30.92 -28.02
CA PHE A 102 -5.80 -31.75 -27.40
C PHE A 102 -6.27 -32.86 -28.32
N GLU A 103 -6.42 -32.59 -29.62
CA GLU A 103 -6.76 -33.58 -30.64
C GLU A 103 -5.64 -34.65 -30.78
N ALA A 104 -4.37 -34.23 -30.77
CA ALA A 104 -3.23 -35.18 -30.85
C ALA A 104 -3.16 -36.11 -29.62
N LEU A 105 -3.65 -35.64 -28.46
CA LEU A 105 -3.75 -36.44 -27.24
C LEU A 105 -5.05 -37.26 -27.14
N GLY A 106 -5.97 -37.12 -28.12
CA GLY A 106 -7.27 -37.77 -28.12
C GLY A 106 -8.27 -37.24 -27.09
N ILE A 107 -8.02 -36.04 -26.61
CA ILE A 107 -8.86 -35.36 -25.61
C ILE A 107 -9.91 -34.52 -26.34
N THR A 108 -11.18 -34.77 -26.06
CA THR A 108 -12.31 -34.07 -26.70
C THR A 108 -13.16 -33.33 -25.68
N LYS A 109 -13.80 -32.25 -26.12
CA LYS A 109 -14.77 -31.48 -25.32
C LYS A 109 -16.02 -32.31 -25.16
N THR A 110 -16.41 -32.57 -23.91
CA THR A 110 -17.61 -33.34 -23.54
C THR A 110 -18.80 -32.44 -23.24
N ASP A 111 -18.59 -31.35 -22.47
CA ASP A 111 -19.65 -30.43 -22.09
C ASP A 111 -19.06 -29.01 -21.94
N SER A 112 -19.93 -28.01 -21.89
CA SER A 112 -19.53 -26.63 -21.60
C SER A 112 -20.57 -25.89 -20.80
N ARG A 113 -20.09 -25.01 -19.89
CA ARG A 113 -20.97 -24.17 -19.10
C ARG A 113 -20.39 -22.79 -18.90
N VAL A 114 -21.28 -21.80 -18.78
CA VAL A 114 -20.90 -20.45 -18.40
C VAL A 114 -20.76 -20.38 -16.88
N VAL A 115 -19.64 -19.85 -16.41
CA VAL A 115 -19.35 -19.61 -15.00
C VAL A 115 -19.00 -18.15 -14.77
N LYS A 116 -19.43 -17.59 -13.64
CA LYS A 116 -19.01 -16.27 -13.24
C LYS A 116 -17.57 -16.29 -12.78
N SER A 117 -16.78 -15.45 -13.36
CA SER A 117 -15.36 -15.29 -13.04
C SER A 117 -15.04 -13.83 -12.76
N LYS A 118 -13.83 -13.58 -12.34
CA LYS A 118 -13.30 -12.22 -12.11
C LYS A 118 -12.14 -12.00 -13.07
N LYS A 119 -12.15 -10.86 -13.74
CA LYS A 119 -11.03 -10.37 -14.52
C LYS A 119 -10.39 -9.21 -13.79
N VAL A 120 -9.08 -9.25 -13.66
CA VAL A 120 -8.30 -8.19 -13.02
C VAL A 120 -7.36 -7.61 -14.06
N THR A 121 -7.42 -6.29 -14.23
CA THR A 121 -6.59 -5.57 -15.18
C THR A 121 -5.84 -4.46 -14.46
N GLN A 122 -4.56 -4.33 -14.78
CA GLN A 122 -3.70 -3.24 -14.35
C GLN A 122 -3.59 -2.23 -15.48
N TYR A 123 -3.82 -0.98 -15.17
CA TYR A 123 -3.60 0.16 -16.06
C TYR A 123 -2.54 1.05 -15.44
N ILE A 124 -1.51 1.39 -16.20
CA ILE A 124 -0.60 2.48 -15.84
C ILE A 124 -1.12 3.72 -16.53
N ILE A 125 -1.46 4.72 -15.75
CA ILE A 125 -2.09 5.94 -16.23
C ILE A 125 -1.31 7.18 -15.81
N ASN A 126 -1.34 8.18 -16.65
CA ASN A 126 -0.99 9.54 -16.30
C ASN A 126 -2.27 10.40 -16.19
N SER A 127 -2.14 11.71 -16.11
CA SER A 127 -3.30 12.61 -16.01
C SER A 127 -4.21 12.62 -17.25
N LYS A 128 -3.79 12.06 -18.39
CA LYS A 128 -4.43 12.25 -19.68
C LYS A 128 -4.74 10.95 -20.42
N GLU A 129 -3.89 9.96 -20.31
CA GLU A 129 -3.95 8.74 -21.10
C GLU A 129 -3.57 7.48 -20.31
N ILE A 130 -3.95 6.35 -20.85
CA ILE A 130 -3.50 5.04 -20.40
C ILE A 130 -2.17 4.75 -21.10
N LEU A 131 -1.11 4.62 -20.32
CA LEU A 131 0.24 4.34 -20.80
C LEU A 131 0.46 2.86 -21.10
N GLU A 132 -0.04 2.01 -20.21
CA GLU A 132 0.05 0.56 -20.34
C GLU A 132 -1.20 -0.11 -19.81
N GLU A 133 -1.56 -1.25 -20.40
CA GLU A 133 -2.63 -2.13 -19.96
C GLU A 133 -2.09 -3.56 -19.87
N ASN A 134 -2.21 -4.15 -18.68
CA ASN A 134 -1.73 -5.51 -18.42
C ASN A 134 -2.84 -6.34 -17.76
N GLU A 135 -3.13 -7.49 -18.30
CA GLU A 135 -4.07 -8.43 -17.70
C GLU A 135 -3.38 -9.28 -16.61
N TRP A 136 -3.99 -9.34 -15.44
CA TRP A 136 -3.51 -10.14 -14.32
C TRP A 136 -4.22 -11.49 -14.29
N SER A 137 -3.46 -12.56 -14.22
CA SER A 137 -4.00 -13.94 -14.22
C SER A 137 -4.72 -14.33 -12.91
N GLY A 138 -4.61 -13.52 -11.87
CA GLY A 138 -5.22 -13.79 -10.57
C GLY A 138 -6.67 -13.31 -10.48
N ARG A 139 -7.43 -13.85 -9.53
CA ARG A 139 -8.83 -13.47 -9.25
C ARG A 139 -8.98 -12.25 -8.34
N TYR A 140 -7.88 -11.82 -7.72
CA TYR A 140 -7.83 -10.73 -6.76
C TYR A 140 -6.78 -9.71 -7.18
N ILE A 141 -7.02 -8.47 -6.80
CA ILE A 141 -6.00 -7.42 -6.93
C ILE A 141 -4.79 -7.81 -6.08
N PRO A 142 -3.55 -7.84 -6.65
CA PRO A 142 -2.38 -8.37 -5.96
C PRO A 142 -1.79 -7.39 -4.91
N ILE A 143 -2.63 -6.59 -4.29
CA ILE A 143 -2.26 -5.64 -3.24
C ILE A 143 -2.95 -6.07 -1.95
N VAL A 144 -2.14 -6.44 -0.96
CA VAL A 144 -2.65 -6.93 0.32
C VAL A 144 -2.43 -5.88 1.39
N PRO A 145 -3.50 -5.26 1.92
CA PRO A 145 -3.39 -4.35 3.04
C PRO A 145 -3.03 -5.12 4.31
N CYS A 146 -2.18 -4.53 5.14
CA CYS A 146 -1.81 -5.09 6.42
C CYS A 146 -2.06 -4.04 7.51
N TYR A 147 -3.12 -4.23 8.27
CA TYR A 147 -3.51 -3.34 9.37
C TYR A 147 -3.05 -3.90 10.72
N GLY A 148 -2.86 -3.03 11.70
CA GLY A 148 -2.50 -3.46 13.05
C GLY A 148 -3.70 -4.07 13.79
N GLU A 149 -4.73 -3.28 13.99
CA GLU A 149 -5.99 -3.69 14.62
C GLU A 149 -7.16 -2.99 13.90
N GLU A 150 -8.20 -3.75 13.64
CA GLU A 150 -9.43 -3.23 13.06
C GLU A 150 -10.55 -3.27 14.08
N VAL A 151 -11.24 -2.15 14.26
CA VAL A 151 -12.42 -2.05 15.12
C VAL A 151 -13.55 -1.43 14.29
N ASN A 152 -14.70 -2.09 14.28
CA ASN A 152 -15.90 -1.57 13.63
C ASN A 152 -16.81 -0.94 14.70
N ILE A 153 -17.02 0.38 14.59
CA ILE A 153 -17.90 1.14 15.49
C ILE A 153 -18.94 1.85 14.63
N GLU A 154 -20.21 1.55 14.85
CA GLU A 154 -21.33 2.18 14.13
C GLU A 154 -21.19 2.11 12.59
N ASN A 155 -20.79 0.95 12.06
CA ASN A 155 -20.50 0.70 10.65
C ASN A 155 -19.34 1.54 10.07
N LYS A 156 -18.52 2.14 10.93
CA LYS A 156 -17.26 2.78 10.53
C LYS A 156 -16.09 1.91 10.91
N ARG A 157 -15.29 1.57 9.93
CA ARG A 157 -14.03 0.85 10.14
C ARG A 157 -12.99 1.84 10.65
N ILE A 158 -12.43 1.54 11.80
CA ILE A 158 -11.36 2.32 12.42
C ILE A 158 -10.14 1.43 12.53
N PHE A 159 -9.06 1.86 11.94
CA PHE A 159 -7.79 1.16 12.02
C PHE A 159 -6.92 1.77 13.13
N LYS A 160 -6.37 0.90 13.96
CA LYS A 160 -5.42 1.28 15.00
C LYS A 160 -4.06 0.65 14.72
N SER A 161 -3.00 1.43 14.92
CA SER A 161 -1.66 0.84 15.00
C SER A 161 -1.43 0.25 16.38
N LEU A 162 -0.58 -0.77 16.48
CA LEU A 162 -0.13 -1.33 17.76
C LEU A 162 0.54 -0.28 18.68
N ILE A 163 1.09 0.77 18.07
CA ILE A 163 1.76 1.86 18.80
C ILE A 163 0.76 2.81 19.46
N ARG A 164 -0.48 2.87 18.99
CA ARG A 164 -1.47 3.84 19.47
C ARG A 164 -1.74 3.70 20.98
N ASP A 165 -1.89 2.47 21.43
CA ASP A 165 -2.20 2.18 22.84
C ASP A 165 -0.96 2.40 23.75
N SER A 166 0.24 2.32 23.21
CA SER A 166 1.50 2.60 23.91
C SER A 166 1.87 4.09 23.95
N LYS A 167 1.15 4.94 23.21
CA LYS A 167 1.53 6.34 22.99
C LYS A 167 1.55 7.15 24.30
N ASP A 168 0.57 6.95 25.16
CA ASP A 168 0.46 7.71 26.40
C ASP A 168 1.50 7.25 27.43
N SER A 169 1.77 5.96 27.51
CA SER A 169 2.85 5.42 28.34
C SER A 169 4.23 5.92 27.88
N ALA A 170 4.47 5.98 26.56
CA ALA A 170 5.70 6.51 26.00
C ALA A 170 5.86 8.00 26.29
N ARG A 171 4.78 8.80 26.20
CA ARG A 171 4.78 10.22 26.55
C ARG A 171 5.09 10.42 28.03
N MET A 172 4.49 9.63 28.91
CA MET A 172 4.70 9.70 30.35
C MET A 172 6.14 9.34 30.70
N LEU A 173 6.69 8.30 30.09
CA LEU A 173 8.09 7.93 30.26
C LEU A 173 9.05 9.05 29.84
N ASN A 174 8.80 9.68 28.69
CA ASN A 174 9.60 10.80 28.20
C ASN A 174 9.52 11.99 29.15
N PHE A 175 8.32 12.32 29.63
CA PHE A 175 8.12 13.39 30.61
C PHE A 175 8.89 13.13 31.91
N TRP A 176 8.76 11.94 32.46
CA TRP A 176 9.48 11.59 33.70
C TRP A 176 11.00 11.62 33.52
N ARG A 177 11.51 11.13 32.40
CA ARG A 177 12.96 11.19 32.13
C ARG A 177 13.47 12.63 32.02
N SER A 178 12.75 13.47 31.29
CA SER A 178 13.09 14.89 31.16
C SER A 178 13.08 15.59 32.51
N THR A 179 12.02 15.40 33.29
CA THR A 179 11.88 15.98 34.63
C THR A 179 12.96 15.48 35.59
N ALA A 180 13.26 14.18 35.56
CA ALA A 180 14.34 13.62 36.38
C ALA A 180 15.71 14.23 36.03
N THR A 181 16.01 14.38 34.73
CA THR A 181 17.23 15.03 34.26
C THR A 181 17.30 16.49 34.68
N GLU A 182 16.20 17.21 34.57
CA GLU A 182 16.08 18.60 34.99
C GLU A 182 16.26 18.75 36.50
N LEU A 183 15.63 17.91 37.33
CA LEU A 183 15.81 17.89 38.77
C LEU A 183 17.26 17.63 39.17
N VAL A 184 17.91 16.66 38.52
CA VAL A 184 19.33 16.36 38.80
C VAL A 184 20.24 17.52 38.38
N SER A 185 19.97 18.13 37.22
CA SER A 185 20.74 19.29 36.76
C SER A 185 20.52 20.56 37.58
N SER A 186 19.29 20.74 38.10
CA SER A 186 18.89 21.86 38.88
C SER A 186 19.18 21.69 40.40
N GLN A 187 19.59 20.47 40.80
CA GLN A 187 20.06 20.29 42.17
C GLN A 187 21.26 21.23 42.40
N ALA A 188 20.97 22.34 43.07
CA ALA A 188 22.01 23.19 43.60
C ALA A 188 22.89 22.28 44.45
N LYS A 189 24.18 22.24 44.16
CA LYS A 189 25.13 21.73 45.14
C LYS A 189 24.90 22.51 46.42
N ALA A 190 24.07 21.95 47.29
CA ALA A 190 23.68 22.64 48.51
C ALA A 190 24.97 23.02 49.26
N PRO A 191 25.20 24.30 49.54
CA PRO A 191 26.33 24.66 50.32
C PRO A 191 26.15 24.01 51.69
N PHE A 192 27.06 23.16 52.05
CA PHE A 192 27.09 22.61 53.42
C PHE A 192 27.44 23.73 54.37
N ILE A 193 26.58 23.99 55.33
CA ILE A 193 26.90 24.85 56.48
C ILE A 193 27.44 23.91 57.52
N ALA A 194 28.74 24.03 57.82
CA ALA A 194 29.39 23.26 58.85
C ALA A 194 30.05 24.24 59.86
N GLU A 195 30.10 23.87 61.12
CA GLU A 195 30.88 24.61 62.10
C GLU A 195 32.36 24.50 61.74
N GLU A 196 33.12 25.58 61.91
CA GLU A 196 34.50 25.71 61.47
C GLU A 196 35.40 24.64 62.08
N ASP A 197 35.14 24.14 63.25
CA ASP A 197 35.86 23.10 63.95
C ASP A 197 35.42 21.66 63.60
N SER A 198 34.37 21.50 62.81
CA SER A 198 33.87 20.15 62.44
C SER A 198 34.50 19.57 61.17
N LEU A 199 35.22 20.37 60.40
CA LEU A 199 35.88 19.95 59.17
C LEU A 199 37.40 19.78 59.35
N VAL A 200 37.81 18.55 59.52
CA VAL A 200 39.23 18.21 59.81
C VAL A 200 40.15 18.28 58.56
N ASP A 201 39.62 18.38 57.36
CA ASP A 201 40.41 18.39 56.13
C ASP A 201 39.63 19.07 54.96
N LEU A 202 39.67 20.38 54.95
CA LEU A 202 38.94 21.23 53.96
C LEU A 202 39.36 20.91 52.49
N GLN A 203 40.55 20.41 52.25
CA GLN A 203 41.03 20.08 50.89
C GLN A 203 40.36 18.85 50.29
N LYS A 204 39.75 17.98 51.07
CA LYS A 204 39.00 16.81 50.61
C LYS A 204 37.56 17.11 50.23
N TRP A 205 37.05 18.27 50.54
CA TRP A 205 35.64 18.70 50.35
C TRP A 205 35.48 19.77 49.27
N ALA A 206 36.58 20.19 48.60
CA ALA A 206 36.57 21.20 47.53
C ALA A 206 36.40 20.65 46.15
#